data_eb569d764e94192f0fb229207ad4f549
#
_entry.id   eb569d764e94192f0fb229207ad4f549
#
_cell.length_a   1.000
_cell.length_b   1.000
_cell.length_c   1.000
_cell.angle_alpha   90.00
_cell.angle_beta   90.00
_cell.angle_gamma   90.00
#
_symmetry.space_group_name_H-M   'P 1'
#
loop_
_entity.id
_entity.type
_entity.pdbx_description
1 polymer ?
#
loop_
_entity_poly.entity_id
_entity_poly.type
_entity_poly.pdbx_seq_one_letter_code
_entity_poly.pdbx_strand_id
1 'polypeptide(L)'
;MYMVANATPLTIDPIAEARRQWAEHGWDDAADGMAAVTSIMRVQQLMLARVEATLKSYRLSFARYEMLTLLSFTKGGALPMTSASVRLQVHPTSVTNTVDRLERDGLVRRTAHPTDGRATLVVLEDTGRDLVAQASASLNEEVFVRPGLVQDDMTQLIHILARFRRNAGDFIDPPVQPNPL
;
A
#
# COMPACT_ATOMS: atom_id res chain seq x y z
N MET A 1 1.25 2.24 22.48
CA MET A 1 2.46 3.02 22.15
C MET A 1 3.23 2.19 21.12
N TYR A 2 3.17 2.58 19.85
CA TYR A 2 3.75 1.83 18.75
C TYR A 2 5.21 2.24 18.57
N MET A 3 6.14 1.41 19.03
CA MET A 3 7.56 1.66 18.82
C MET A 3 7.97 1.17 17.43
N VAL A 4 8.49 2.06 16.60
CA VAL A 4 9.43 1.68 15.54
C VAL A 4 10.62 1.06 16.27
N ALA A 5 10.95 -0.21 15.95
CA ALA A 5 11.97 -0.96 16.65
C ALA A 5 13.27 -0.14 16.76
N ASN A 6 13.70 0.10 18.00
CA ASN A 6 15.04 0.55 18.40
C ASN A 6 15.49 2.00 18.16
N ALA A 7 14.61 2.97 17.88
CA ALA A 7 15.02 4.36 17.89
C ALA A 7 14.51 5.07 19.17
N THR A 8 15.40 5.66 19.96
CA THR A 8 15.01 6.59 21.03
C THR A 8 14.22 7.74 20.39
N PRO A 9 13.04 8.08 20.91
CA PRO A 9 12.30 9.23 20.40
C PRO A 9 13.14 10.50 20.43
N LEU A 10 13.06 11.28 19.36
CA LEU A 10 13.72 12.58 19.31
C LEU A 10 13.07 13.51 20.34
N THR A 11 13.86 14.41 20.93
CA THR A 11 13.39 15.37 21.94
C THR A 11 12.56 16.50 21.33
N ILE A 12 12.66 16.71 20.02
CA ILE A 12 11.90 17.71 19.25
C ILE A 12 11.36 17.06 17.98
N ASP A 13 10.28 17.60 17.43
CA ASP A 13 9.80 17.24 16.11
C ASP A 13 10.69 17.88 15.03
N PRO A 14 11.46 17.10 14.25
CA PRO A 14 12.38 17.65 13.25
C PRO A 14 11.63 18.33 12.08
N ILE A 15 10.37 17.99 11.83
CA ILE A 15 9.57 18.61 10.77
C ILE A 15 9.07 19.98 11.23
N ALA A 16 8.62 20.08 12.48
CA ALA A 16 8.24 21.36 13.07
C ALA A 16 9.45 22.32 13.15
N GLU A 17 10.62 21.80 13.51
CA GLU A 17 11.86 22.59 13.51
C GLU A 17 12.27 23.03 12.08
N ALA A 18 12.19 22.14 11.10
CA ALA A 18 12.44 22.52 9.71
C ALA A 18 11.46 23.59 9.23
N ARG A 19 10.17 23.50 9.58
CA ARG A 19 9.17 24.53 9.27
C ARG A 19 9.57 25.90 9.82
N ARG A 20 10.02 25.96 11.09
CA ARG A 20 10.53 27.18 11.72
C ARG A 20 11.73 27.74 10.97
N GLN A 21 12.70 26.89 10.61
CA GLN A 21 13.90 27.29 9.84
C GLN A 21 13.53 27.85 8.44
N TRP A 22 12.53 27.28 7.77
CA TRP A 22 12.01 27.80 6.49
C TRP A 22 11.51 29.24 6.64
N ALA A 23 10.71 29.51 7.67
CA ALA A 23 10.23 30.86 7.96
C ALA A 23 11.37 31.83 8.26
N GLU A 24 12.35 31.44 9.09
CA GLU A 24 13.51 32.27 9.43
C GLU A 24 14.41 32.59 8.24
N HIS A 25 14.38 31.75 7.19
CA HIS A 25 15.08 32.02 5.92
C HIS A 25 14.26 32.85 4.92
N GLY A 26 13.08 33.33 5.30
CA GLY A 26 12.22 34.12 4.42
C GLY A 26 11.41 33.30 3.42
N TRP A 27 11.20 32.01 3.68
CA TRP A 27 10.40 31.09 2.87
C TRP A 27 9.05 30.75 3.51
N ASP A 28 8.44 31.73 4.15
CA ASP A 28 7.19 31.56 4.93
C ASP A 28 6.08 30.94 4.08
N ASP A 29 5.93 31.38 2.82
CA ASP A 29 4.89 30.87 1.91
C ASP A 29 5.04 29.38 1.59
N ALA A 30 6.24 28.82 1.73
CA ALA A 30 6.53 27.42 1.45
C ALA A 30 6.60 26.55 2.71
N ALA A 31 6.68 27.15 3.90
CA ALA A 31 6.97 26.43 5.14
C ALA A 31 5.91 25.37 5.48
N ASP A 32 4.62 25.70 5.34
CA ASP A 32 3.51 24.77 5.60
C ASP A 32 3.45 23.65 4.54
N GLY A 33 3.67 23.98 3.29
CA GLY A 33 3.73 23.01 2.18
C GLY A 33 4.87 22.00 2.37
N MET A 34 6.06 22.48 2.72
CA MET A 34 7.21 21.65 3.04
C MET A 34 6.89 20.70 4.20
N ALA A 35 6.34 21.24 5.31
CA ALA A 35 6.00 20.45 6.48
C ALA A 35 4.94 19.38 6.18
N ALA A 36 3.93 19.70 5.38
CA ALA A 36 2.90 18.74 4.96
C ALA A 36 3.50 17.61 4.11
N VAL A 37 4.28 17.94 3.09
CA VAL A 37 4.92 16.94 2.21
C VAL A 37 5.86 16.02 2.99
N THR A 38 6.75 16.59 3.79
CA THR A 38 7.71 15.80 4.58
C THR A 38 7.02 14.93 5.65
N SER A 39 5.91 15.42 6.25
CA SER A 39 5.09 14.64 7.18
C SER A 39 4.46 13.42 6.49
N ILE A 40 3.88 13.60 5.30
CA ILE A 40 3.30 12.49 4.52
C ILE A 40 4.38 11.44 4.21
N MET A 41 5.55 11.86 3.74
CA MET A 41 6.67 10.96 3.43
C MET A 41 7.14 10.21 4.69
N ARG A 42 7.21 10.89 5.84
CA ARG A 42 7.61 10.25 7.09
C ARG A 42 6.58 9.26 7.61
N VAL A 43 5.30 9.63 7.57
CA VAL A 43 4.19 8.74 7.98
C VAL A 43 4.15 7.51 7.09
N GLN A 44 4.33 7.66 5.78
CA GLN A 44 4.39 6.52 4.83
C GLN A 44 5.49 5.52 5.24
N GLN A 45 6.70 5.99 5.58
CA GLN A 45 7.78 5.12 6.04
C GLN A 45 7.43 4.38 7.34
N LEU A 46 6.82 5.08 8.31
CA LEU A 46 6.43 4.50 9.59
C LEU A 46 5.33 3.44 9.42
N MET A 47 4.34 3.72 8.60
CA MET A 47 3.25 2.79 8.31
C MET A 47 3.75 1.55 7.56
N LEU A 48 4.60 1.75 6.52
CA LEU A 48 5.19 0.64 5.78
C LEU A 48 6.03 -0.25 6.70
N ALA A 49 6.84 0.32 7.58
CA ALA A 49 7.63 -0.45 8.53
C ALA A 49 6.78 -1.30 9.47
N ARG A 50 5.62 -0.80 9.91
CA ARG A 50 4.66 -1.58 10.73
C ARG A 50 4.06 -2.73 9.93
N VAL A 51 3.59 -2.47 8.72
CA VAL A 51 3.04 -3.49 7.83
C VAL A 51 4.06 -4.58 7.56
N GLU A 52 5.29 -4.21 7.21
CA GLU A 52 6.37 -5.18 6.93
C GLU A 52 6.80 -5.97 8.17
N ALA A 53 6.76 -5.37 9.36
CA ALA A 53 7.04 -6.08 10.60
C ALA A 53 6.03 -7.22 10.85
N THR A 54 4.74 -6.97 10.65
CA THR A 54 3.68 -7.99 10.74
C THR A 54 3.83 -9.05 9.64
N LEU A 55 4.11 -8.63 8.40
CA LEU A 55 4.25 -9.55 7.26
C LEU A 55 5.51 -10.42 7.32
N LYS A 56 6.49 -10.09 8.14
CA LYS A 56 7.77 -10.81 8.26
C LYS A 56 7.58 -12.27 8.66
N SER A 57 6.64 -12.57 9.56
CA SER A 57 6.32 -13.93 10.00
C SER A 57 5.77 -14.81 8.86
N TYR A 58 5.17 -14.20 7.85
CA TYR A 58 4.64 -14.82 6.64
C TYR A 58 5.65 -14.84 5.49
N ARG A 59 6.86 -14.30 5.67
CA ARG A 59 7.88 -14.12 4.63
C ARG A 59 7.37 -13.35 3.41
N LEU A 60 6.44 -12.43 3.63
CA LEU A 60 5.87 -11.56 2.61
C LEU A 60 6.45 -10.15 2.73
N SER A 61 6.75 -9.51 1.59
CA SER A 61 6.82 -8.06 1.50
C SER A 61 5.43 -7.48 1.28
N PHE A 62 5.25 -6.19 1.50
CA PHE A 62 3.96 -5.54 1.26
C PHE A 62 3.49 -5.72 -0.20
N ALA A 63 4.35 -5.53 -1.19
CA ALA A 63 4.00 -5.73 -2.60
C ALA A 63 3.54 -7.18 -2.92
N ARG A 64 4.14 -8.19 -2.28
CA ARG A 64 3.71 -9.59 -2.44
C ARG A 64 2.36 -9.84 -1.78
N TYR A 65 2.15 -9.26 -0.61
CA TYR A 65 0.87 -9.31 0.09
C TYR A 65 -0.25 -8.66 -0.73
N GLU A 66 -0.01 -7.44 -1.26
CA GLU A 66 -0.99 -6.73 -2.11
C GLU A 66 -1.39 -7.54 -3.35
N MET A 67 -0.42 -8.18 -4.01
CA MET A 67 -0.68 -9.04 -5.17
C MET A 67 -1.57 -10.23 -4.79
N LEU A 68 -1.25 -10.95 -3.71
CA LEU A 68 -2.06 -12.09 -3.24
C LEU A 68 -3.46 -11.64 -2.82
N THR A 69 -3.57 -10.51 -2.12
CA THR A 69 -4.85 -9.93 -1.69
C THR A 69 -5.70 -9.52 -2.89
N LEU A 70 -5.11 -8.85 -3.88
CA LEU A 70 -5.80 -8.50 -5.11
C LEU A 70 -6.35 -9.75 -5.81
N LEU A 71 -5.56 -10.82 -5.95
CA LEU A 71 -6.00 -12.07 -6.53
C LEU A 71 -7.11 -12.73 -5.72
N SER A 72 -7.03 -12.69 -4.39
CA SER A 72 -8.06 -13.29 -3.52
C SER A 72 -9.44 -12.63 -3.65
N PHE A 73 -9.48 -11.36 -4.05
CA PHE A 73 -10.73 -10.62 -4.30
C PHE A 73 -11.30 -10.85 -5.69
N THR A 74 -10.54 -11.47 -6.60
CA THR A 74 -11.03 -11.72 -7.96
C THR A 74 -11.92 -12.97 -8.00
N LYS A 75 -12.92 -12.96 -8.89
CA LYS A 75 -13.72 -14.13 -9.17
C LYS A 75 -12.84 -15.24 -9.75
N GLY A 76 -12.70 -16.34 -9.04
CA GLY A 76 -11.84 -17.46 -9.44
C GLY A 76 -10.35 -17.30 -9.11
N GLY A 77 -9.93 -16.26 -8.40
CA GLY A 77 -8.53 -16.08 -7.97
C GLY A 77 -7.55 -15.81 -9.11
N ALA A 78 -8.00 -15.28 -10.23
CA ALA A 78 -7.19 -15.07 -11.43
C ALA A 78 -7.32 -13.66 -12.00
N LEU A 79 -6.21 -13.12 -12.51
CA LEU A 79 -6.17 -11.78 -13.10
C LEU A 79 -5.09 -11.69 -14.19
N PRO A 80 -5.34 -10.99 -15.33
CA PRO A 80 -4.28 -10.67 -16.29
C PRO A 80 -3.18 -9.82 -15.64
N MET A 81 -1.91 -10.08 -15.97
CA MET A 81 -0.78 -9.32 -15.43
C MET A 81 -0.89 -7.81 -15.70
N THR A 82 -1.42 -7.42 -16.86
CA THR A 82 -1.66 -6.01 -17.19
C THR A 82 -2.69 -5.37 -16.29
N SER A 83 -3.76 -6.10 -15.94
CA SER A 83 -4.77 -5.62 -15.00
C SER A 83 -4.22 -5.46 -13.58
N ALA A 84 -3.31 -6.35 -13.16
CA ALA A 84 -2.63 -6.23 -11.87
C ALA A 84 -1.79 -4.94 -11.78
N SER A 85 -1.06 -4.59 -12.85
CA SER A 85 -0.28 -3.35 -12.92
C SER A 85 -1.15 -2.11 -12.73
N VAL A 86 -2.27 -2.05 -13.43
CA VAL A 86 -3.21 -0.92 -13.34
C VAL A 86 -3.84 -0.82 -11.94
N ARG A 87 -4.29 -1.94 -11.38
CA ARG A 87 -5.00 -1.96 -10.07
C ARG A 87 -4.08 -1.68 -8.90
N LEU A 88 -2.84 -2.17 -8.94
CA LEU A 88 -1.84 -1.91 -7.91
C LEU A 88 -1.09 -0.57 -8.13
N GLN A 89 -1.34 0.10 -9.25
CA GLN A 89 -0.68 1.37 -9.62
C GLN A 89 0.85 1.27 -9.59
N VAL A 90 1.39 0.15 -10.08
CA VAL A 90 2.83 -0.12 -10.13
C VAL A 90 3.30 -0.41 -11.55
N HIS A 91 4.57 -0.16 -11.82
CA HIS A 91 5.15 -0.43 -13.13
C HIS A 91 5.06 -1.93 -13.48
N PRO A 92 4.79 -2.30 -14.76
CA PRO A 92 4.70 -3.71 -15.19
C PRO A 92 5.89 -4.58 -14.79
N THR A 93 7.10 -4.03 -14.79
CA THR A 93 8.31 -4.74 -14.32
C THR A 93 8.23 -5.12 -12.83
N SER A 94 7.64 -4.26 -11.99
CA SER A 94 7.43 -4.55 -10.58
C SER A 94 6.44 -5.70 -10.39
N VAL A 95 5.37 -5.73 -11.19
CA VAL A 95 4.41 -6.85 -11.21
C VAL A 95 5.12 -8.15 -11.59
N THR A 96 5.89 -8.14 -12.67
CA THR A 96 6.65 -9.31 -13.14
C THR A 96 7.57 -9.85 -12.03
N ASN A 97 8.38 -8.99 -11.42
CA ASN A 97 9.29 -9.38 -10.35
C ASN A 97 8.55 -9.92 -9.11
N THR A 98 7.40 -9.34 -8.79
CA THR A 98 6.58 -9.80 -7.66
C THR A 98 5.99 -11.17 -7.94
N VAL A 99 5.43 -11.36 -9.14
CA VAL A 99 4.85 -12.64 -9.59
C VAL A 99 5.91 -13.73 -9.68
N ASP A 100 7.10 -13.43 -10.22
CA ASP A 100 8.22 -14.39 -10.29
C ASP A 100 8.60 -14.97 -8.92
N ARG A 101 8.61 -14.10 -7.90
CA ARG A 101 8.89 -14.52 -6.52
C ARG A 101 7.75 -15.35 -5.92
N LEU A 102 6.51 -14.92 -6.13
CA LEU A 102 5.33 -15.66 -5.65
C LEU A 102 5.19 -17.04 -6.31
N GLU A 103 5.48 -17.12 -7.60
CA GLU A 103 5.45 -18.38 -8.37
C GLU A 103 6.55 -19.34 -7.91
N ARG A 104 7.76 -18.84 -7.67
CA ARG A 104 8.87 -19.62 -7.10
C ARG A 104 8.51 -20.20 -5.73
N ASP A 105 7.75 -19.45 -4.93
CA ASP A 105 7.31 -19.90 -3.61
C ASP A 105 6.02 -20.76 -3.66
N GLY A 106 5.49 -21.05 -4.86
CA GLY A 106 4.28 -21.88 -5.04
C GLY A 106 2.98 -21.24 -4.58
N LEU A 107 2.94 -19.92 -4.49
CA LEU A 107 1.77 -19.17 -4.00
C LEU A 107 0.83 -18.72 -5.14
N VAL A 108 1.39 -18.60 -6.34
CA VAL A 108 0.65 -18.34 -7.58
C VAL A 108 1.26 -19.17 -8.71
N ARG A 109 0.55 -19.27 -9.82
CA ARG A 109 1.06 -19.80 -11.09
C ARG A 109 0.67 -18.91 -12.25
N ARG A 110 1.44 -18.97 -13.33
CA ARG A 110 1.08 -18.35 -14.59
C ARG A 110 0.35 -19.35 -15.49
N THR A 111 -0.64 -18.86 -16.25
CA THR A 111 -1.33 -19.65 -17.25
C THR A 111 -1.69 -18.77 -18.46
N ALA A 112 -1.85 -19.37 -19.64
CA ALA A 112 -2.33 -18.65 -20.80
C ALA A 112 -3.79 -18.21 -20.57
N HIS A 113 -4.12 -17.02 -21.09
CA HIS A 113 -5.52 -16.56 -21.04
C HIS A 113 -6.37 -17.43 -22.00
N PRO A 114 -7.56 -17.89 -21.59
CA PRO A 114 -8.33 -18.86 -22.37
C PRO A 114 -8.79 -18.36 -23.76
N THR A 115 -8.93 -17.05 -23.93
CA THR A 115 -9.44 -16.43 -25.17
C THR A 115 -8.48 -15.41 -25.79
N ASP A 116 -7.40 -15.04 -25.10
CA ASP A 116 -6.39 -14.12 -25.61
C ASP A 116 -4.99 -14.72 -25.44
N GLY A 117 -4.49 -15.35 -26.49
CA GLY A 117 -3.18 -16.01 -26.49
C GLY A 117 -1.98 -15.07 -26.24
N ARG A 118 -2.18 -13.75 -26.21
CA ARG A 118 -1.15 -12.76 -25.91
C ARG A 118 -1.11 -12.40 -24.42
N ALA A 119 -2.17 -12.72 -23.68
CA ALA A 119 -2.30 -12.38 -22.27
C ALA A 119 -1.88 -13.56 -21.37
N THR A 120 -1.19 -13.23 -20.29
CA THR A 120 -0.85 -14.17 -19.22
C THR A 120 -1.70 -13.86 -18.00
N LEU A 121 -2.37 -14.88 -17.48
CA LEU A 121 -3.06 -14.80 -16.19
C LEU A 121 -2.11 -15.18 -15.07
N VAL A 122 -2.22 -14.48 -13.95
CA VAL A 122 -1.72 -14.91 -12.64
C VAL A 122 -2.88 -15.54 -11.90
N VAL A 123 -2.69 -16.75 -11.42
CA VAL A 123 -3.71 -17.54 -10.72
C VAL A 123 -3.22 -17.82 -9.32
N LEU A 124 -4.06 -17.53 -8.34
CA LEU A 124 -3.79 -17.78 -6.92
C LEU A 124 -3.89 -19.29 -6.64
N GLU A 125 -2.86 -19.85 -6.04
CA GLU A 125 -2.88 -21.23 -5.54
C GLU A 125 -3.54 -21.32 -4.16
N ASP A 126 -3.98 -22.51 -3.75
CA ASP A 126 -4.61 -22.71 -2.44
C ASP A 126 -3.66 -22.33 -1.30
N THR A 127 -2.37 -22.68 -1.43
CA THR A 127 -1.32 -22.25 -0.49
C THR A 127 -1.19 -20.75 -0.38
N GLY A 128 -1.32 -20.03 -1.49
CA GLY A 128 -1.33 -18.56 -1.53
C GLY A 128 -2.59 -17.98 -0.88
N ARG A 129 -3.73 -18.61 -1.10
CA ARG A 129 -5.02 -18.23 -0.50
C ARG A 129 -5.00 -18.34 1.01
N ASP A 130 -4.52 -19.48 1.52
CA ASP A 130 -4.40 -19.71 2.96
C ASP A 130 -3.41 -18.75 3.62
N LEU A 131 -2.26 -18.51 2.96
CA LEU A 131 -1.25 -17.60 3.47
C LEU A 131 -1.77 -16.16 3.55
N VAL A 132 -2.41 -15.66 2.49
CA VAL A 132 -2.92 -14.28 2.48
C VAL A 132 -4.08 -14.10 3.46
N ALA A 133 -4.92 -15.11 3.68
CA ALA A 133 -5.98 -15.06 4.69
C ALA A 133 -5.40 -14.88 6.10
N GLN A 134 -4.38 -15.65 6.46
CA GLN A 134 -3.69 -15.55 7.75
C GLN A 134 -2.97 -14.20 7.90
N ALA A 135 -2.22 -13.77 6.88
CA ALA A 135 -1.53 -12.49 6.88
C ALA A 135 -2.51 -11.30 7.01
N SER A 136 -3.66 -11.38 6.32
CA SER A 136 -4.70 -10.35 6.42
C SER A 136 -5.33 -10.28 7.81
N ALA A 137 -5.56 -11.42 8.45
CA ALA A 137 -6.06 -11.44 9.83
C ALA A 137 -5.10 -10.71 10.79
N SER A 138 -3.80 -11.01 10.71
CA SER A 138 -2.78 -10.34 11.52
C SER A 138 -2.66 -8.85 11.20
N LEU A 139 -2.65 -8.47 9.92
CA LEU A 139 -2.60 -7.05 9.54
C LEU A 139 -3.85 -6.27 10.01
N ASN A 140 -5.03 -6.88 9.92
CA ASN A 140 -6.25 -6.29 10.44
C ASN A 140 -6.14 -6.02 11.94
N GLU A 141 -5.70 -7.01 12.72
CA GLU A 141 -5.58 -6.89 14.17
C GLU A 141 -4.50 -5.90 14.60
N GLU A 142 -3.29 -6.01 14.03
CA GLU A 142 -2.10 -5.30 14.51
C GLU A 142 -1.95 -3.89 13.89
N VAL A 143 -2.47 -3.68 12.67
CA VAL A 143 -2.23 -2.44 11.92
C VAL A 143 -3.52 -1.70 11.59
N PHE A 144 -4.50 -2.35 10.94
CA PHE A 144 -5.61 -1.62 10.33
C PHE A 144 -6.72 -1.25 11.33
N VAL A 145 -7.00 -2.09 12.32
CA VAL A 145 -7.93 -1.76 13.43
C VAL A 145 -7.34 -0.71 14.37
N ARG A 146 -6.02 -0.65 14.46
CA ARG A 146 -5.30 0.27 15.35
C ARG A 146 -4.23 1.06 14.59
N PRO A 147 -4.59 1.92 13.63
CA PRO A 147 -3.62 2.65 12.80
C PRO A 147 -2.83 3.71 13.58
N GLY A 148 -3.19 4.00 14.81
CA GLY A 148 -2.58 5.05 15.65
C GLY A 148 -3.28 6.41 15.52
N LEU A 149 -4.48 6.42 14.95
CA LEU A 149 -5.34 7.60 14.78
C LEU A 149 -6.68 7.34 15.47
N VAL A 150 -7.29 8.40 16.00
CA VAL A 150 -8.69 8.34 16.44
C VAL A 150 -9.63 8.39 15.23
N GLN A 151 -10.89 7.98 15.41
CA GLN A 151 -11.85 7.82 14.31
C GLN A 151 -12.06 9.10 13.49
N ASP A 152 -12.16 10.24 14.15
CA ASP A 152 -12.38 11.53 13.48
C ASP A 152 -11.17 11.95 12.65
N ASP A 153 -9.95 11.75 13.16
CA ASP A 153 -8.71 12.02 12.42
C ASP A 153 -8.57 11.10 11.20
N MET A 154 -8.93 9.82 11.33
CA MET A 154 -8.94 8.89 10.19
C MET A 154 -9.89 9.36 9.09
N THR A 155 -11.10 9.76 9.46
CA THR A 155 -12.09 10.25 8.50
C THR A 155 -11.60 11.49 7.76
N GLN A 156 -11.04 12.46 8.50
CA GLN A 156 -10.49 13.67 7.92
C GLN A 156 -9.28 13.37 7.01
N LEU A 157 -8.36 12.53 7.47
CA LEU A 157 -7.17 12.14 6.69
C LEU A 157 -7.55 11.46 5.39
N ILE A 158 -8.49 10.50 5.40
CA ILE A 158 -8.98 9.82 4.20
C ILE A 158 -9.54 10.85 3.20
N HIS A 159 -10.34 11.80 3.65
CA HIS A 159 -10.91 12.84 2.78
C HIS A 159 -9.84 13.79 2.21
N ILE A 160 -8.86 14.20 3.02
CA ILE A 160 -7.76 15.06 2.58
C ILE A 160 -6.92 14.35 1.51
N LEU A 161 -6.52 13.11 1.78
CA LEU A 161 -5.70 12.33 0.86
C LEU A 161 -6.46 11.97 -0.43
N ALA A 162 -7.76 11.64 -0.35
CA ALA A 162 -8.59 11.38 -1.53
C ALA A 162 -8.69 12.62 -2.42
N ARG A 163 -8.91 13.81 -1.83
CA ARG A 163 -8.94 15.08 -2.57
C ARG A 163 -7.60 15.38 -3.24
N PHE A 164 -6.48 15.18 -2.53
CA PHE A 164 -5.15 15.35 -3.10
C PHE A 164 -4.91 14.41 -4.29
N ARG A 165 -5.20 13.12 -4.14
CA ARG A 165 -5.04 12.10 -5.19
C ARG A 165 -5.90 12.41 -6.41
N ARG A 166 -7.14 12.84 -6.22
CA ARG A 166 -8.02 13.27 -7.32
C ARG A 166 -7.45 14.45 -8.08
N ASN A 167 -6.98 15.47 -7.38
CA ASN A 167 -6.38 16.67 -7.99
C ASN A 167 -5.08 16.33 -8.74
N ALA A 168 -4.35 15.32 -8.32
CA ALA A 168 -3.17 14.80 -9.00
C ALA A 168 -3.51 13.89 -10.21
N GLY A 169 -4.79 13.61 -10.48
CA GLY A 169 -5.22 12.75 -11.58
C GLY A 169 -5.03 11.25 -11.31
N ASP A 170 -4.88 10.85 -10.05
CA ASP A 170 -4.68 9.46 -9.65
C ASP A 170 -5.92 8.59 -9.88
N PHE A 171 -7.11 9.16 -9.77
CA PHE A 171 -8.39 8.54 -10.10
C PHE A 171 -9.43 9.58 -10.50
N ILE A 172 -10.47 9.11 -11.18
CA ILE A 172 -11.66 9.89 -11.51
C ILE A 172 -12.78 9.37 -10.61
N ASP A 173 -13.59 10.27 -10.03
CA ASP A 173 -14.78 9.86 -9.30
C ASP A 173 -15.69 9.06 -10.24
N PRO A 174 -15.93 7.78 -9.98
CA PRO A 174 -16.75 7.00 -10.88
C PRO A 174 -18.19 7.51 -10.81
N PRO A 175 -18.85 7.73 -11.96
CA PRO A 175 -20.27 8.05 -11.99
C PRO A 175 -21.14 6.86 -11.54
N VAL A 176 -20.56 5.67 -11.45
CA VAL A 176 -21.21 4.40 -11.08
C VAL A 176 -20.25 3.58 -10.22
N GLN A 177 -20.78 2.70 -9.36
CA GLN A 177 -19.96 1.77 -8.59
C GLN A 177 -18.99 0.98 -9.51
N PRO A 178 -17.74 0.81 -9.13
CA PRO A 178 -16.81 0.01 -9.92
C PRO A 178 -17.35 -1.41 -10.08
N ASN A 179 -17.14 -2.00 -11.26
CA ASN A 179 -17.47 -3.40 -11.48
C ASN A 179 -16.80 -4.27 -10.42
N PRO A 180 -17.50 -5.28 -9.88
CA PRO A 180 -16.88 -6.24 -8.97
C PRO A 180 -15.67 -6.91 -9.63
N LEU A 181 -14.66 -7.20 -8.82
CA LEU A 181 -13.43 -7.87 -9.23
C LEU A 181 -13.70 -9.30 -9.71
#